data_69732d4dd7360b7e96c16fe211e1d0b0
#
_entry.id   69732d4dd7360b7e96c16fe211e1d0b0
#
_cell.length_a   1.000
_cell.length_b   1.000
_cell.length_c   1.000
_cell.angle_alpha   90.00
_cell.angle_beta   90.00
_cell.angle_gamma   90.00
#
_symmetry.space_group_name_H-M   'P 1'
#
loop_
_entity.id
_entity.type
_entity.pdbx_description
1 polymer ?
#
loop_
_entity_poly.entity_id
_entity_poly.type
_entity_poly.pdbx_seq_one_letter_code
_entity_poly.pdbx_strand_id
1 'polypeptide(L)'
;MDWSMTKTYDRSDVSCDLICSVCSLCVFLEYDRDDYIYIYIYSHTASVMNEDYEERIDISYVTEKIRQWDEKDSIEIGSFHGRTALIHTEKINGKKYNTYLYQEKGALRELMVREGLDTTTMQGEKIVAAKDFSVIETKQLYHIKIQGSDGKIYQNCVYKHSRN
;
A
#
# COMPACT_ATOMS: atom_id res chain seq x y z
N MET A 1 64.67 44.25 -40.20
CA MET A 1 64.84 43.47 -38.97
C MET A 1 63.58 42.66 -38.78
N ASP A 2 63.59 41.44 -39.26
CA ASP A 2 62.47 40.55 -39.38
C ASP A 2 62.49 39.58 -38.18
N TRP A 3 61.46 39.62 -37.35
CA TRP A 3 61.29 38.72 -36.25
C TRP A 3 60.03 37.83 -36.50
N SER A 4 60.25 36.83 -37.33
CA SER A 4 59.28 35.73 -37.42
C SER A 4 59.42 34.77 -36.21
N MET A 5 58.57 34.95 -35.24
CA MET A 5 58.38 33.92 -34.21
C MET A 5 57.52 32.79 -34.78
N THR A 6 58.15 31.76 -35.22
CA THR A 6 57.50 30.46 -35.46
C THR A 6 57.19 29.80 -34.10
N LYS A 7 55.92 29.87 -33.72
CA LYS A 7 55.41 29.13 -32.56
C LYS A 7 55.43 27.63 -32.90
N THR A 8 56.45 26.92 -32.42
CA THR A 8 56.54 25.48 -32.51
C THR A 8 55.41 24.93 -31.64
N TYR A 9 54.38 24.42 -32.28
CA TYR A 9 53.30 23.69 -31.58
C TYR A 9 53.84 22.35 -31.13
N ASP A 10 54.03 22.21 -29.82
CA ASP A 10 54.57 20.98 -29.24
C ASP A 10 53.50 19.89 -29.30
N ARG A 11 53.81 18.77 -29.93
CA ARG A 11 52.94 17.62 -30.16
C ARG A 11 52.54 16.92 -28.83
N SER A 12 53.27 17.26 -27.75
CA SER A 12 53.01 16.74 -26.41
C SER A 12 51.77 17.37 -25.75
N ASP A 13 51.51 18.65 -26.03
CA ASP A 13 50.37 19.39 -25.43
C ASP A 13 49.04 18.92 -25.97
N VAL A 14 48.97 18.60 -27.28
CA VAL A 14 47.73 18.10 -27.91
C VAL A 14 47.35 16.70 -27.37
N SER A 15 48.37 15.91 -27.06
CA SER A 15 48.14 14.55 -26.50
C SER A 15 47.59 14.58 -25.06
N CYS A 16 48.08 15.51 -24.24
CA CYS A 16 47.58 15.68 -22.86
C CYS A 16 46.14 16.22 -22.81
N ASP A 17 45.81 17.20 -23.64
CA ASP A 17 44.49 17.79 -23.69
C ASP A 17 43.42 16.78 -24.18
N LEU A 18 43.80 15.95 -25.17
CA LEU A 18 42.93 14.87 -25.66
C LEU A 18 42.69 13.79 -24.60
N ILE A 19 43.73 13.38 -23.89
CA ILE A 19 43.63 12.39 -22.82
C ILE A 19 42.80 12.93 -21.66
N CYS A 20 42.99 14.17 -21.25
CA CYS A 20 42.18 14.82 -20.21
C CYS A 20 40.71 14.95 -20.61
N SER A 21 40.43 15.31 -21.88
CA SER A 21 39.06 15.40 -22.40
C SER A 21 38.35 14.02 -22.42
N VAL A 22 39.05 12.98 -22.85
CA VAL A 22 38.52 11.61 -22.87
C VAL A 22 38.31 11.08 -21.43
N CYS A 23 39.23 11.34 -20.52
CA CYS A 23 39.07 10.99 -19.11
C CYS A 23 37.89 11.72 -18.46
N SER A 24 37.71 13.00 -18.76
CA SER A 24 36.57 13.79 -18.28
C SER A 24 35.24 13.24 -18.82
N LEU A 25 35.17 12.89 -20.09
CA LEU A 25 34.00 12.23 -20.69
C LEU A 25 33.72 10.86 -20.10
N CYS A 26 34.74 10.07 -19.83
CA CYS A 26 34.56 8.77 -19.16
C CYS A 26 34.00 8.94 -17.75
N VAL A 27 34.48 9.88 -16.96
CA VAL A 27 33.96 10.15 -15.61
C VAL A 27 32.53 10.66 -15.65
N PHE A 28 32.15 11.51 -16.63
CA PHE A 28 30.76 11.93 -16.78
C PHE A 28 29.83 10.76 -17.19
N LEU A 29 30.28 9.88 -18.08
CA LEU A 29 29.50 8.73 -18.51
C LEU A 29 29.34 7.67 -17.39
N GLU A 30 30.33 7.53 -16.52
CA GLU A 30 30.23 6.66 -15.34
C GLU A 30 29.30 7.27 -14.28
N TYR A 31 29.34 8.57 -14.07
CA TYR A 31 28.48 9.27 -13.12
C TYR A 31 27.00 9.19 -13.53
N ASP A 32 26.69 9.43 -14.80
CA ASP A 32 25.30 9.31 -15.31
C ASP A 32 24.78 7.87 -15.22
N ARG A 33 25.65 6.88 -15.38
CA ARG A 33 25.28 5.46 -15.29
C ARG A 33 24.99 5.03 -13.87
N ASP A 34 25.76 5.51 -12.91
CA ASP A 34 25.57 5.20 -11.49
C ASP A 34 24.28 5.85 -10.95
N ASP A 35 23.98 7.08 -11.35
CA ASP A 35 22.71 7.75 -11.02
C ASP A 35 21.51 7.02 -11.63
N TYR A 36 21.62 6.56 -12.88
CA TYR A 36 20.55 5.79 -13.52
C TYR A 36 20.29 4.45 -12.83
N ILE A 37 21.35 3.74 -12.47
CA ILE A 37 21.25 2.48 -11.71
C ILE A 37 20.66 2.74 -10.33
N TYR A 38 21.06 3.81 -9.64
CA TYR A 38 20.52 4.17 -8.34
C TYR A 38 19.04 4.51 -8.42
N ILE A 39 18.61 5.31 -9.38
CA ILE A 39 17.21 5.64 -9.62
C ILE A 39 16.39 4.37 -9.96
N TYR A 40 16.94 3.50 -10.80
CA TYR A 40 16.28 2.24 -11.17
C TYR A 40 16.11 1.32 -9.97
N ILE A 41 17.16 1.13 -9.16
CA ILE A 41 17.09 0.30 -7.94
C ILE A 41 16.10 0.92 -6.94
N TYR A 42 16.15 2.24 -6.75
CA TYR A 42 15.25 2.93 -5.84
C TYR A 42 13.78 2.84 -6.29
N SER A 43 13.50 3.06 -7.55
CA SER A 43 12.14 2.97 -8.09
C SER A 43 11.60 1.54 -8.04
N HIS A 44 12.44 0.55 -8.33
CA HIS A 44 12.06 -0.87 -8.24
C HIS A 44 11.84 -1.29 -6.78
N THR A 45 12.73 -0.89 -5.88
CA THR A 45 12.57 -1.17 -4.44
C THR A 45 11.34 -0.47 -3.87
N ALA A 46 11.10 0.78 -4.25
CA ALA A 46 9.92 1.52 -3.81
C ALA A 46 8.62 0.91 -4.35
N SER A 47 8.59 0.40 -5.58
CA SER A 47 7.42 -0.28 -6.13
C SER A 47 7.14 -1.62 -5.42
N VAL A 48 8.17 -2.43 -5.17
CA VAL A 48 8.05 -3.68 -4.42
C VAL A 48 7.63 -3.42 -2.97
N MET A 49 8.21 -2.40 -2.32
CA MET A 49 7.81 -2.02 -0.96
C MET A 49 6.37 -1.49 -0.91
N ASN A 50 5.90 -0.75 -1.91
CA ASN A 50 4.52 -0.28 -1.97
C ASN A 50 3.54 -1.45 -2.16
N GLU A 51 3.83 -2.42 -3.03
CA GLU A 51 3.01 -3.60 -3.19
C GLU A 51 2.93 -4.41 -1.89
N ASP A 52 4.06 -4.73 -1.26
CA ASP A 52 4.11 -5.43 0.02
C ASP A 52 3.47 -4.62 1.17
N TYR A 53 3.52 -3.29 1.09
CA TYR A 53 2.96 -2.41 2.11
C TYR A 53 1.42 -2.32 1.99
N GLU A 54 0.88 -2.14 0.79
CA GLU A 54 -0.58 -2.18 0.57
C GLU A 54 -1.16 -3.53 1.01
N GLU A 55 -0.52 -4.63 0.66
CA GLU A 55 -0.94 -5.99 0.99
C GLU A 55 -0.97 -6.28 2.50
N ARG A 56 -0.05 -5.69 3.28
CA ARG A 56 -0.03 -5.82 4.75
C ARG A 56 -1.06 -4.92 5.43
N ILE A 57 -1.40 -3.81 4.83
CA ILE A 57 -2.41 -2.89 5.35
C ILE A 57 -3.77 -3.58 5.41
N ASP A 58 -4.13 -4.40 4.41
CA ASP A 58 -5.43 -5.04 4.27
C ASP A 58 -5.82 -5.83 5.51
N ILE A 59 -5.00 -6.79 5.89
CA ILE A 59 -5.30 -7.67 7.02
C ILE A 59 -5.08 -6.96 8.36
N SER A 60 -4.10 -6.05 8.41
CA SER A 60 -3.84 -5.25 9.60
C SER A 60 -4.98 -4.31 9.91
N TYR A 61 -5.55 -3.65 8.89
CA TYR A 61 -6.70 -2.77 9.04
C TYR A 61 -7.89 -3.50 9.68
N VAL A 62 -8.27 -4.65 9.11
CA VAL A 62 -9.39 -5.44 9.66
C VAL A 62 -9.10 -5.92 11.07
N THR A 63 -7.86 -6.36 11.31
CA THR A 63 -7.42 -6.81 12.64
C THR A 63 -7.56 -5.70 13.69
N GLU A 64 -7.10 -4.49 13.35
CA GLU A 64 -7.19 -3.34 14.26
C GLU A 64 -8.64 -2.89 14.45
N LYS A 65 -9.47 -2.92 13.41
CA LYS A 65 -10.90 -2.63 13.53
C LYS A 65 -11.59 -3.61 14.50
N ILE A 66 -11.34 -4.91 14.38
CA ILE A 66 -11.89 -5.90 15.30
C ILE A 66 -11.43 -5.62 16.74
N ARG A 67 -10.17 -5.30 16.96
CA ARG A 67 -9.65 -4.96 18.29
C ARG A 67 -10.27 -3.71 18.88
N GLN A 68 -10.49 -2.68 18.05
CA GLN A 68 -11.13 -1.43 18.46
C GLN A 68 -12.61 -1.62 18.81
N TRP A 69 -13.27 -2.51 18.07
CA TRP A 69 -14.68 -2.80 18.22
C TRP A 69 -14.99 -3.91 19.23
N ASP A 70 -13.97 -4.54 19.82
CA ASP A 70 -14.13 -5.69 20.73
C ASP A 70 -14.70 -5.27 22.09
N GLU A 71 -15.88 -4.70 22.04
CA GLU A 71 -16.78 -4.50 23.18
C GLU A 71 -17.83 -5.60 23.23
N LYS A 72 -18.48 -5.75 24.38
CA LYS A 72 -19.49 -6.79 24.54
C LYS A 72 -20.63 -6.61 23.54
N ASP A 73 -20.88 -7.66 22.75
CA ASP A 73 -21.97 -7.75 21.76
C ASP A 73 -21.99 -6.63 20.71
N SER A 74 -20.83 -6.01 20.43
CA SER A 74 -20.71 -4.91 19.46
C SER A 74 -20.41 -5.39 18.04
N ILE A 75 -19.87 -6.61 17.89
CA ILE A 75 -19.48 -7.19 16.60
C ILE A 75 -20.37 -8.36 16.25
N GLU A 76 -20.90 -8.34 15.03
CA GLU A 76 -21.69 -9.41 14.43
C GLU A 76 -21.16 -9.76 13.04
N ILE A 77 -21.18 -11.05 12.68
CA ILE A 77 -20.91 -11.49 11.31
C ILE A 77 -22.25 -11.68 10.62
N GLY A 78 -22.50 -10.87 9.62
CA GLY A 78 -23.74 -10.86 8.89
C GLY A 78 -23.54 -10.78 7.39
N SER A 79 -24.53 -10.26 6.71
CA SER A 79 -24.50 -10.07 5.25
C SER A 79 -24.89 -8.64 4.91
N PHE A 80 -24.15 -8.03 3.98
CA PHE A 80 -24.44 -6.72 3.40
C PHE A 80 -24.35 -6.82 1.88
N HIS A 81 -25.37 -6.34 1.18
CA HIS A 81 -25.54 -6.51 -0.28
C HIS A 81 -25.33 -7.95 -0.78
N GLY A 82 -25.76 -8.95 0.03
CA GLY A 82 -25.60 -10.38 -0.31
C GLY A 82 -24.18 -10.94 -0.16
N ARG A 83 -23.28 -10.21 0.48
CA ARG A 83 -21.90 -10.62 0.75
C ARG A 83 -21.63 -10.68 2.24
N THR A 84 -20.66 -11.50 2.65
CA THR A 84 -20.21 -11.56 4.04
C THR A 84 -19.71 -10.17 4.48
N ALA A 85 -20.22 -9.72 5.62
CA ALA A 85 -19.85 -8.45 6.22
C ALA A 85 -19.57 -8.62 7.72
N LEU A 86 -18.56 -7.91 8.20
CA LEU A 86 -18.36 -7.67 9.62
C LEU A 86 -19.14 -6.42 10.00
N ILE A 87 -20.00 -6.52 10.97
CA ILE A 87 -20.93 -5.46 11.39
C ILE A 87 -20.58 -5.04 12.81
N HIS A 88 -20.30 -3.76 13.00
CA HIS A 88 -20.11 -3.19 14.32
C HIS A 88 -21.25 -2.25 14.64
N THR A 89 -21.86 -2.41 15.82
CA THR A 89 -22.95 -1.57 16.31
C THR A 89 -22.50 -0.74 17.49
N GLU A 90 -22.62 0.59 17.37
CA GLU A 90 -22.29 1.53 18.43
C GLU A 90 -23.42 2.55 18.68
N LYS A 91 -23.45 3.12 19.87
CA LYS A 91 -24.38 4.20 20.23
C LYS A 91 -23.66 5.53 20.31
N ILE A 92 -24.03 6.49 19.44
CA ILE A 92 -23.51 7.85 19.47
C ILE A 92 -24.67 8.79 19.74
N ASN A 93 -24.57 9.57 20.81
CA ASN A 93 -25.62 10.54 21.23
C ASN A 93 -27.04 9.91 21.33
N GLY A 94 -27.13 8.68 21.84
CA GLY A 94 -28.38 7.95 22.00
C GLY A 94 -28.96 7.34 20.71
N LYS A 95 -28.29 7.49 19.57
CA LYS A 95 -28.68 6.86 18.30
C LYS A 95 -27.74 5.71 18.00
N LYS A 96 -28.27 4.62 17.44
CA LYS A 96 -27.47 3.48 17.02
C LYS A 96 -26.93 3.70 15.60
N TYR A 97 -25.68 3.35 15.41
CA TYR A 97 -24.98 3.33 14.14
C TYR A 97 -24.39 1.95 13.88
N ASN A 98 -24.52 1.50 12.65
CA ASN A 98 -23.92 0.25 12.19
C ASN A 98 -22.80 0.58 11.21
N THR A 99 -21.62 0.06 11.47
CA THR A 99 -20.48 0.12 10.55
C THR A 99 -20.32 -1.25 9.91
N TYR A 100 -20.41 -1.28 8.58
CA TYR A 100 -20.28 -2.48 7.76
C TYR A 100 -18.90 -2.51 7.11
N LEU A 101 -18.16 -3.60 7.30
CA LEU A 101 -16.92 -3.87 6.59
C LEU A 101 -17.17 -5.07 5.67
N TYR A 102 -17.09 -4.86 4.35
CA TYR A 102 -17.50 -5.82 3.34
C TYR A 102 -16.72 -5.67 2.06
N GLN A 103 -16.67 -6.72 1.22
CA GLN A 103 -16.04 -6.67 -0.08
C GLN A 103 -17.08 -6.36 -1.16
N GLU A 104 -16.82 -5.33 -1.97
CA GLU A 104 -17.65 -5.01 -3.13
C GLU A 104 -16.82 -4.40 -4.26
N LYS A 105 -17.11 -4.81 -5.51
CA LYS A 105 -16.46 -4.27 -6.73
C LYS A 105 -14.94 -4.27 -6.68
N GLY A 106 -14.35 -5.38 -6.20
CA GLY A 106 -12.90 -5.54 -6.15
C GLY A 106 -12.21 -4.73 -5.05
N ALA A 107 -12.94 -4.31 -4.03
CA ALA A 107 -12.38 -3.57 -2.91
C ALA A 107 -13.04 -3.96 -1.58
N LEU A 108 -12.27 -3.92 -0.51
CA LEU A 108 -12.78 -3.87 0.85
C LEU A 108 -13.31 -2.47 1.11
N ARG A 109 -14.53 -2.38 1.63
CA ARG A 109 -15.24 -1.11 1.87
C ARG A 109 -15.75 -1.02 3.27
N GLU A 110 -15.79 0.20 3.79
CA GLU A 110 -16.39 0.51 5.09
C GLU A 110 -17.54 1.50 4.90
N LEU A 111 -18.68 1.20 5.48
CA LEU A 111 -19.86 2.05 5.48
C LEU A 111 -20.42 2.19 6.89
N MET A 112 -20.43 3.39 7.42
CA MET A 112 -21.09 3.72 8.68
C MET A 112 -22.40 4.40 8.42
N VAL A 113 -23.49 3.87 8.96
CA VAL A 113 -24.85 4.41 8.77
C VAL A 113 -25.67 4.27 10.03
N ARG A 114 -26.58 5.21 10.23
CA ARG A 114 -27.54 5.13 11.35
C ARG A 114 -28.52 3.97 11.12
N GLU A 115 -28.81 3.22 12.17
CA GLU A 115 -29.79 2.13 12.15
C GLU A 115 -31.15 2.63 11.62
N GLY A 116 -31.78 1.85 10.74
CA GLY A 116 -33.10 2.13 10.15
C GLY A 116 -33.08 2.97 8.88
N LEU A 117 -31.91 3.35 8.37
CA LEU A 117 -31.79 3.96 7.04
C LEU A 117 -31.75 2.89 5.95
N ASP A 118 -32.33 3.20 4.78
CA ASP A 118 -32.23 2.35 3.61
C ASP A 118 -30.78 2.39 3.07
N THR A 119 -30.11 1.25 3.09
CA THR A 119 -28.71 1.10 2.65
C THR A 119 -28.59 0.52 1.25
N THR A 120 -29.69 0.23 0.57
CA THR A 120 -29.72 -0.50 -0.71
C THR A 120 -28.88 0.17 -1.79
N THR A 121 -28.84 1.50 -1.81
CA THR A 121 -28.10 2.29 -2.80
C THR A 121 -26.80 2.89 -2.25
N MET A 122 -26.52 2.70 -0.96
CA MET A 122 -25.35 3.27 -0.31
C MET A 122 -24.11 2.44 -0.61
N GLN A 123 -23.01 3.11 -0.92
CA GLN A 123 -21.71 2.48 -1.12
C GLN A 123 -20.72 3.02 -0.10
N GLY A 124 -20.01 2.12 0.56
CA GLY A 124 -18.97 2.48 1.52
C GLY A 124 -17.73 3.07 0.88
N GLU A 125 -16.92 3.72 1.70
CA GLU A 125 -15.60 4.20 1.33
C GLU A 125 -14.69 3.01 0.99
N LYS A 126 -13.90 3.16 -0.07
CA LYS A 126 -12.90 2.16 -0.43
C LYS A 126 -11.72 2.26 0.51
N ILE A 127 -11.40 1.16 1.21
CA ILE A 127 -10.23 1.07 2.08
C ILE A 127 -9.05 0.55 1.29
N VAL A 128 -9.20 -0.61 0.63
CA VAL A 128 -8.13 -1.27 -0.08
C VAL A 128 -8.67 -2.16 -1.20
N ALA A 129 -7.84 -2.50 -2.20
CA ALA A 129 -8.21 -3.40 -3.27
C ALA A 129 -8.23 -4.85 -2.76
N ALA A 130 -9.38 -5.52 -2.81
CA ALA A 130 -9.54 -6.91 -2.38
C ALA A 130 -10.51 -7.65 -3.28
N LYS A 131 -10.13 -8.83 -3.74
CA LYS A 131 -10.97 -9.70 -4.58
C LYS A 131 -12.00 -10.46 -3.77
N ASP A 132 -11.62 -10.87 -2.56
CA ASP A 132 -12.49 -11.61 -1.65
C ASP A 132 -12.21 -11.24 -0.20
N PHE A 133 -13.25 -11.32 0.62
CA PHE A 133 -13.19 -11.08 2.07
C PHE A 133 -14.12 -12.04 2.78
N SER A 134 -13.62 -12.75 3.76
CA SER A 134 -14.43 -13.60 4.62
C SER A 134 -13.97 -13.52 6.06
N VAL A 135 -14.94 -13.55 6.96
CA VAL A 135 -14.72 -13.62 8.40
C VAL A 135 -15.59 -14.73 8.96
N ILE A 136 -15.01 -15.56 9.81
CA ILE A 136 -15.71 -16.65 10.50
C ILE A 136 -15.40 -16.54 11.98
N GLU A 137 -16.42 -16.61 12.83
CA GLU A 137 -16.27 -16.70 14.28
C GLU A 137 -16.27 -18.16 14.70
N THR A 138 -15.27 -18.56 15.48
CA THR A 138 -15.17 -19.91 16.07
C THR A 138 -14.80 -19.78 17.54
N LYS A 139 -15.72 -20.10 18.44
CA LYS A 139 -15.58 -19.95 19.90
C LYS A 139 -15.23 -18.50 20.28
N GLN A 140 -13.93 -18.22 20.48
CA GLN A 140 -13.42 -16.92 20.91
C GLN A 140 -12.44 -16.31 19.88
N LEU A 141 -12.47 -16.79 18.63
CA LEU A 141 -11.56 -16.36 17.58
C LEU A 141 -12.34 -15.91 16.36
N TYR A 142 -11.95 -14.74 15.82
CA TYR A 142 -12.32 -14.32 14.49
C TYR A 142 -11.23 -14.76 13.52
N HIS A 143 -11.58 -15.61 12.56
CA HIS A 143 -10.71 -16.01 11.46
C HIS A 143 -11.00 -15.10 10.29
N ILE A 144 -10.02 -14.31 9.92
CA ILE A 144 -10.09 -13.33 8.83
C ILE A 144 -9.34 -13.88 7.64
N LYS A 145 -9.93 -13.81 6.47
CA LYS A 145 -9.28 -14.14 5.20
C LYS A 145 -9.57 -13.05 4.18
N ILE A 146 -8.52 -12.53 3.56
CA ILE A 146 -8.60 -11.53 2.51
C ILE A 146 -7.80 -12.04 1.31
N GLN A 147 -8.37 -11.94 0.12
CA GLN A 147 -7.64 -12.16 -1.12
C GLN A 147 -7.33 -10.81 -1.77
N GLY A 148 -6.06 -10.48 -1.85
CA GLY A 148 -5.56 -9.26 -2.47
C GLY A 148 -5.84 -9.16 -3.97
N SER A 149 -5.60 -8.01 -4.54
CA SER A 149 -5.74 -7.77 -5.98
C SER A 149 -4.77 -8.61 -6.82
N ASP A 150 -3.62 -8.95 -6.26
CA ASP A 150 -2.60 -9.84 -6.82
C ASP A 150 -3.01 -11.34 -6.82
N GLY A 151 -4.06 -11.69 -6.07
CA GLY A 151 -4.55 -13.06 -5.89
C GLY A 151 -3.94 -13.79 -4.70
N LYS A 152 -3.00 -13.20 -3.96
CA LYS A 152 -2.48 -13.77 -2.73
C LYS A 152 -3.56 -13.80 -1.65
N ILE A 153 -3.45 -14.75 -0.74
CA ILE A 153 -4.40 -14.93 0.35
C ILE A 153 -3.70 -14.59 1.66
N TYR A 154 -4.27 -13.63 2.37
CA TYR A 154 -3.83 -13.20 3.70
C TYR A 154 -4.82 -13.72 4.74
N GLN A 155 -4.30 -14.27 5.83
CA GLN A 155 -5.11 -14.83 6.90
C GLN A 155 -4.59 -14.37 8.25
N ASN A 156 -5.51 -14.06 9.15
CA ASN A 156 -5.20 -13.76 10.55
C ASN A 156 -6.28 -14.29 11.47
N CYS A 157 -5.90 -14.50 12.73
CA CYS A 157 -6.83 -14.88 13.79
C CYS A 157 -6.78 -13.84 14.89
N VAL A 158 -7.93 -13.29 15.25
CA VAL A 158 -8.06 -12.30 16.32
C VAL A 158 -8.85 -12.88 17.47
N TYR A 159 -8.29 -12.80 18.67
CA TYR A 159 -8.97 -13.27 19.88
C TYR A 159 -10.01 -12.25 20.33
N LYS A 160 -11.22 -12.73 20.66
CA LYS A 160 -12.31 -11.94 21.23
C LYS A 160 -12.04 -11.73 22.71
N HIS A 161 -11.78 -10.50 23.14
CA HIS A 161 -11.50 -10.17 24.54
C HIS A 161 -12.79 -9.95 25.34
N SER A 162 -13.88 -9.54 24.68
CA SER A 162 -15.19 -9.37 25.31
C SER A 162 -15.71 -10.72 25.81
N ARG A 163 -15.59 -10.96 27.11
CA ARG A 163 -16.15 -12.13 27.78
C ARG A 163 -17.64 -11.92 28.03
N ASN A 164 -18.41 -12.97 27.75
CA ASN A 164 -19.81 -13.10 28.24
C ASN A 164 -19.89 -13.01 29.76
#